data_995750da565e99072a2d29027af45a66
#
_entry.id   995750da565e99072a2d29027af45a66
#
_cell.length_a   1.000
_cell.length_b   1.000
_cell.length_c   1.000
_cell.angle_alpha   90.00
_cell.angle_beta   90.00
_cell.angle_gamma   90.00
#
_symmetry.space_group_name_H-M   'P 1'
#
loop_
_entity.id
_entity.type
_entity.pdbx_description
1 polymer ?
#
loop_
_entity_poly.entity_id
_entity_poly.type
_entity_poly.pdbx_seq_one_letter_code
_entity_poly.pdbx_strand_id
1 'polypeptide(L)'
;MNKQSCLLMCLLLALPFATLYAQQLEGKVIESGTGKPIAYANIGIYGKSRGTVSDEQGHFRLNILGMSDNDTLRFSMIGYERLDYRLGVARTRCASSCNIELVSKSYGLPEVVIDPKKEMKTRIVGNNIESDKMTAGMSDSTLGHEFGTMIEIKRKPALIEEITMHIAKCSHDTVFLRLNIHSSKNNKPDENLLKTPIYVQFTKEEAKQPIRIDMSPYNIKVQDDFLVSFEIVRELGAGEFYLTAGLFKDKVYYRRTSQAEWRTYGALGIGIAAKILQEK
;
A
#
# COMPACT_ATOMS: atom_id res chain seq x y z
N MET A 1 -45.24 37.34 6.04
CA MET A 1 -44.62 36.01 5.94
C MET A 1 -44.89 35.31 7.27
N ASN A 2 -45.73 34.24 7.26
CA ASN A 2 -46.21 33.61 8.49
C ASN A 2 -45.06 32.79 9.15
N LYS A 3 -45.00 32.80 10.50
CA LYS A 3 -44.00 32.03 11.28
C LYS A 3 -43.93 30.54 10.87
N GLN A 4 -45.02 29.95 10.40
CA GLN A 4 -45.06 28.58 9.87
C GLN A 4 -44.31 28.43 8.54
N SER A 5 -44.34 29.42 7.65
CA SER A 5 -43.61 29.41 6.38
C SER A 5 -42.09 29.53 6.59
N CYS A 6 -41.67 30.30 7.60
CA CYS A 6 -40.24 30.39 7.97
C CYS A 6 -39.72 29.07 8.57
N LEU A 7 -40.53 28.38 9.40
CA LEU A 7 -40.17 27.11 10.01
C LEU A 7 -40.04 26.00 8.95
N LEU A 8 -40.94 25.97 7.96
CA LEU A 8 -40.91 25.00 6.86
C LEU A 8 -39.71 25.24 5.92
N MET A 9 -39.35 26.50 5.69
CA MET A 9 -38.17 26.86 4.86
C MET A 9 -36.84 26.53 5.54
N CYS A 10 -36.76 26.69 6.88
CA CYS A 10 -35.59 26.24 7.66
C CYS A 10 -35.46 24.71 7.69
N LEU A 11 -36.58 23.98 7.74
CA LEU A 11 -36.55 22.51 7.72
C LEU A 11 -36.11 21.95 6.36
N LEU A 12 -36.49 22.59 5.25
CA LEU A 12 -36.10 22.21 3.88
C LEU A 12 -34.61 22.53 3.59
N LEU A 13 -34.01 23.53 4.25
CA LEU A 13 -32.56 23.86 4.11
C LEU A 13 -31.66 22.95 4.94
N ALA A 14 -32.18 22.28 5.97
CA ALA A 14 -31.38 21.37 6.81
C ALA A 14 -31.24 19.95 6.23
N LEU A 15 -32.14 19.55 5.33
CA LEU A 15 -32.14 18.20 4.73
C LEU A 15 -30.89 17.85 3.89
N PRO A 16 -30.29 18.75 3.07
CA PRO A 16 -29.12 18.39 2.28
C PRO A 16 -27.82 18.23 3.08
N PHE A 17 -27.74 18.84 4.27
CA PHE A 17 -26.52 18.71 5.11
C PHE A 17 -26.44 17.37 5.85
N ALA A 18 -27.57 16.78 6.22
CA ALA A 18 -27.60 15.48 6.89
C ALA A 18 -27.16 14.32 5.98
N THR A 19 -27.39 14.42 4.67
CA THR A 19 -26.99 13.39 3.70
C THR A 19 -25.50 13.39 3.36
N LEU A 20 -24.82 14.53 3.49
CA LEU A 20 -23.37 14.64 3.24
C LEU A 20 -22.54 13.90 4.32
N TYR A 21 -22.95 13.95 5.58
CA TYR A 21 -22.28 13.22 6.66
C TYR A 21 -22.43 11.69 6.56
N ALA A 22 -23.51 11.19 5.95
CA ALA A 22 -23.72 9.77 5.74
C ALA A 22 -22.80 9.16 4.67
N GLN A 23 -22.03 9.96 3.94
CA GLN A 23 -21.16 9.54 2.82
C GLN A 23 -19.71 9.39 3.22
N GLN A 24 -19.31 9.82 4.41
CA GLN A 24 -17.96 9.68 4.94
C GLN A 24 -17.96 8.81 6.20
N LEU A 25 -16.96 7.96 6.30
CA LEU A 25 -16.64 7.20 7.49
C LEU A 25 -15.33 7.73 8.06
N GLU A 26 -15.36 8.19 9.29
CA GLU A 26 -14.20 8.74 9.98
C GLU A 26 -13.94 7.97 11.27
N GLY A 27 -12.67 7.86 11.66
CA GLY A 27 -12.33 7.16 12.88
C GLY A 27 -10.83 7.15 13.14
N LYS A 28 -10.44 6.29 14.08
CA LYS A 28 -9.05 6.10 14.47
C LYS A 28 -8.72 4.63 14.55
N VAL A 29 -7.58 4.24 13.99
CA VAL A 29 -7.03 2.88 14.11
C VAL A 29 -6.06 2.86 15.27
N ILE A 30 -6.24 1.93 16.20
CA ILE A 30 -5.43 1.78 17.39
C ILE A 30 -5.03 0.31 17.60
N GLU A 31 -3.96 0.10 18.32
CA GLU A 31 -3.52 -1.23 18.74
C GLU A 31 -4.38 -1.72 19.91
N SER A 32 -4.92 -2.92 19.78
CA SER A 32 -5.71 -3.56 20.83
C SER A 32 -4.86 -3.80 22.08
N GLY A 33 -5.46 -3.52 23.25
CA GLY A 33 -4.81 -3.68 24.56
C GLY A 33 -3.90 -2.54 24.97
N THR A 34 -3.31 -1.77 24.05
CA THR A 34 -2.45 -0.62 24.38
C THR A 34 -3.09 0.73 24.09
N GLY A 35 -4.04 0.78 23.16
CA GLY A 35 -4.67 2.01 22.70
C GLY A 35 -3.75 2.93 21.88
N LYS A 36 -2.53 2.49 21.55
CA LYS A 36 -1.58 3.27 20.76
C LYS A 36 -2.10 3.44 19.33
N PRO A 37 -1.98 4.65 18.73
CA PRO A 37 -2.37 4.86 17.35
C PRO A 37 -1.53 4.01 16.40
N ILE A 38 -2.19 3.45 15.38
CA ILE A 38 -1.53 2.74 14.29
C ILE A 38 -1.46 3.68 13.08
N ALA A 39 -0.25 4.18 12.82
CA ALA A 39 0.01 5.03 11.67
C ALA A 39 -0.03 4.23 10.36
N TYR A 40 -0.55 4.85 9.32
CA TYR A 40 -0.53 4.33 7.95
C TYR A 40 -1.21 2.96 7.77
N ALA A 41 -2.21 2.65 8.57
CA ALA A 41 -3.06 1.49 8.38
C ALA A 41 -3.88 1.65 7.08
N ASN A 42 -4.07 0.55 6.35
CA ASN A 42 -4.87 0.50 5.14
C ASN A 42 -6.34 0.31 5.48
N ILE A 43 -7.19 1.19 4.98
CA ILE A 43 -8.65 1.15 5.15
C ILE A 43 -9.30 1.18 3.78
N GLY A 44 -10.24 0.28 3.48
CA GLY A 44 -10.91 0.32 2.20
C GLY A 44 -12.01 -0.72 2.04
N ILE A 45 -12.83 -0.51 1.02
CA ILE A 45 -13.83 -1.49 0.60
C ILE A 45 -13.12 -2.57 -0.20
N TYR A 46 -13.11 -3.78 0.33
CA TYR A 46 -12.39 -4.90 -0.29
C TYR A 46 -12.84 -5.16 -1.72
N GLY A 47 -11.87 -5.21 -2.63
CA GLY A 47 -12.10 -5.41 -4.05
C GLY A 47 -12.60 -4.17 -4.81
N LYS A 48 -12.82 -3.03 -4.16
CA LYS A 48 -13.32 -1.81 -4.82
C LYS A 48 -12.31 -0.66 -4.71
N SER A 49 -12.36 0.27 -5.67
CA SER A 49 -11.50 1.47 -5.68
C SER A 49 -12.03 2.55 -4.72
N ARG A 50 -12.25 2.17 -3.48
CA ARG A 50 -12.64 3.03 -2.35
C ARG A 50 -11.81 2.65 -1.14
N GLY A 51 -10.80 3.44 -0.86
CA GLY A 51 -9.87 3.20 0.23
C GLY A 51 -9.09 4.45 0.59
N THR A 52 -8.40 4.38 1.70
CA THR A 52 -7.53 5.43 2.24
C THR A 52 -6.48 4.77 3.15
N VAL A 53 -5.64 5.60 3.74
CA VAL A 53 -4.63 5.21 4.72
C VAL A 53 -4.79 6.12 5.94
N SER A 54 -4.61 5.61 7.15
CA SER A 54 -4.61 6.45 8.34
C SER A 54 -3.39 7.37 8.40
N ASP A 55 -3.53 8.50 9.05
CA ASP A 55 -2.40 9.41 9.32
C ASP A 55 -1.46 8.87 10.42
N GLU A 56 -0.46 9.67 10.79
CA GLU A 56 0.50 9.33 11.85
C GLU A 56 -0.15 9.14 13.22
N GLN A 57 -1.28 9.75 13.47
CA GLN A 57 -2.06 9.65 14.70
C GLN A 57 -3.13 8.56 14.64
N GLY A 58 -3.16 7.79 13.54
CA GLY A 58 -4.11 6.71 13.30
C GLY A 58 -5.47 7.16 12.79
N HIS A 59 -5.72 8.47 12.57
CA HIS A 59 -7.00 8.93 12.08
C HIS A 59 -7.16 8.62 10.59
N PHE A 60 -8.39 8.32 10.20
CA PHE A 60 -8.74 8.08 8.81
C PHE A 60 -10.05 8.74 8.43
N ARG A 61 -10.18 9.04 7.14
CA ARG A 61 -11.41 9.51 6.51
C ARG A 61 -11.60 8.75 5.20
N LEU A 62 -12.73 8.06 5.05
CA LEU A 62 -13.05 7.25 3.89
C LEU A 62 -14.38 7.70 3.27
N ASN A 63 -14.35 8.07 1.99
CA ASN A 63 -15.57 8.32 1.23
C ASN A 63 -16.22 6.99 0.85
N ILE A 64 -17.45 6.77 1.31
CA ILE A 64 -18.23 5.54 1.10
C ILE A 64 -19.48 5.77 0.23
N LEU A 65 -19.52 6.89 -0.50
CA LEU A 65 -20.62 7.21 -1.42
C LEU A 65 -20.80 6.10 -2.46
N GLY A 66 -22.02 5.61 -2.61
CA GLY A 66 -22.36 4.57 -3.56
C GLY A 66 -21.96 3.16 -3.14
N MET A 67 -21.46 2.98 -1.91
CA MET A 67 -21.11 1.65 -1.38
C MET A 67 -22.30 1.02 -0.67
N SER A 68 -22.48 -0.29 -0.85
CA SER A 68 -23.54 -1.08 -0.23
C SER A 68 -23.22 -1.45 1.21
N ASP A 69 -24.23 -1.53 2.07
CA ASP A 69 -24.09 -2.01 3.46
C ASP A 69 -23.57 -3.46 3.53
N ASN A 70 -23.74 -4.23 2.46
CA ASN A 70 -23.21 -5.58 2.32
C ASN A 70 -21.74 -5.64 1.91
N ASP A 71 -21.15 -4.52 1.50
CA ASP A 71 -19.72 -4.50 1.15
C ASP A 71 -18.85 -4.78 2.37
N THR A 72 -17.69 -5.33 2.14
CA THR A 72 -16.70 -5.60 3.20
C THR A 72 -15.77 -4.40 3.32
N LEU A 73 -15.82 -3.74 4.47
CA LEU A 73 -14.84 -2.74 4.90
C LEU A 73 -13.70 -3.48 5.61
N ARG A 74 -12.49 -3.35 5.08
CA ARG A 74 -11.29 -4.00 5.59
C ARG A 74 -10.32 -3.00 6.15
N PHE A 75 -9.77 -3.33 7.32
CA PHE A 75 -8.65 -2.68 7.97
C PHE A 75 -7.48 -3.65 8.01
N SER A 76 -6.30 -3.19 7.60
CA SER A 76 -5.10 -4.01 7.67
C SER A 76 -3.85 -3.17 7.87
N MET A 77 -2.87 -3.75 8.55
CA MET A 77 -1.54 -3.19 8.71
C MET A 77 -0.52 -4.33 8.79
N ILE A 78 0.68 -4.12 8.25
CA ILE A 78 1.78 -5.07 8.40
C ILE A 78 2.07 -5.24 9.89
N GLY A 79 2.17 -6.49 10.34
CA GLY A 79 2.35 -6.80 11.76
C GLY A 79 1.07 -6.98 12.56
N TYR A 80 -0.09 -6.79 11.95
CA TYR A 80 -1.39 -6.91 12.62
C TYR A 80 -2.31 -7.89 11.90
N GLU A 81 -3.26 -8.46 12.62
CA GLU A 81 -4.36 -9.21 12.06
C GLU A 81 -5.28 -8.27 11.28
N ARG A 82 -5.74 -8.73 10.11
CA ARG A 82 -6.74 -7.95 9.36
C ARG A 82 -8.08 -8.01 10.07
N LEU A 83 -8.83 -6.92 9.97
CA LEU A 83 -10.16 -6.80 10.54
C LEU A 83 -11.17 -6.45 9.44
N ASP A 84 -12.20 -7.24 9.31
CA ASP A 84 -13.25 -7.08 8.31
C ASP A 84 -14.60 -6.80 8.99
N TYR A 85 -15.31 -5.77 8.50
CA TYR A 85 -16.70 -5.47 8.89
C TYR A 85 -17.61 -5.42 7.66
N ARG A 86 -18.88 -5.76 7.85
CA ARG A 86 -19.92 -5.29 6.92
C ARG A 86 -20.01 -3.78 7.02
N LEU A 87 -20.10 -3.08 5.87
CA LEU A 87 -20.11 -1.61 5.85
C LEU A 87 -21.30 -1.05 6.66
N GLY A 88 -22.47 -1.67 6.59
CA GLY A 88 -23.63 -1.27 7.40
C GLY A 88 -23.37 -1.32 8.90
N VAL A 89 -22.65 -2.35 9.37
CA VAL A 89 -22.23 -2.46 10.78
C VAL A 89 -21.23 -1.35 11.13
N ALA A 90 -20.27 -1.09 10.25
CA ALA A 90 -19.28 -0.03 10.45
C ALA A 90 -19.93 1.36 10.51
N ARG A 91 -20.93 1.66 9.65
CA ARG A 91 -21.70 2.91 9.70
C ARG A 91 -22.35 3.14 11.08
N THR A 92 -23.03 2.11 11.60
CA THR A 92 -23.67 2.19 12.91
C THR A 92 -22.66 2.38 14.04
N ARG A 93 -21.56 1.61 14.00
CA ARG A 93 -20.51 1.66 15.03
C ARG A 93 -19.79 3.00 15.04
N CYS A 94 -19.53 3.58 13.89
CA CYS A 94 -18.78 4.83 13.72
C CYS A 94 -19.69 6.08 13.84
N ALA A 95 -20.99 5.94 14.07
CA ALA A 95 -21.89 7.08 14.20
C ALA A 95 -21.61 7.95 15.44
N SER A 96 -20.99 7.40 16.48
CA SER A 96 -20.71 8.12 17.74
C SER A 96 -19.22 8.20 18.06
N SER A 97 -18.47 7.12 17.87
CA SER A 97 -17.00 7.05 18.07
C SER A 97 -16.46 5.83 17.35
N CYS A 98 -15.52 6.04 16.45
CA CYS A 98 -14.98 4.97 15.63
C CYS A 98 -13.52 4.70 15.97
N ASN A 99 -13.30 4.00 17.08
CA ASN A 99 -11.99 3.40 17.36
C ASN A 99 -11.98 1.97 16.81
N ILE A 100 -11.07 1.71 15.90
CA ILE A 100 -10.85 0.42 15.26
C ILE A 100 -9.60 -0.20 15.89
N GLU A 101 -9.78 -1.29 16.60
CA GLU A 101 -8.70 -2.00 17.26
C GLU A 101 -8.15 -3.11 16.39
N LEU A 102 -6.84 -3.07 16.08
CA LEU A 102 -6.13 -4.16 15.42
C LEU A 102 -5.29 -4.92 16.45
N VAL A 103 -5.32 -6.24 16.33
CA VAL A 103 -4.54 -7.15 17.17
C VAL A 103 -3.19 -7.38 16.51
N SER A 104 -2.09 -7.20 17.25
CA SER A 104 -0.74 -7.47 16.75
C SER A 104 -0.56 -8.97 16.48
N LYS A 105 0.08 -9.31 15.35
CA LYS A 105 0.47 -10.69 15.04
C LYS A 105 1.72 -11.07 15.80
N SER A 106 1.66 -12.20 16.51
CA SER A 106 2.86 -12.83 17.04
C SER A 106 3.52 -13.67 15.93
N TYR A 107 4.68 -13.25 15.47
CA TYR A 107 5.48 -14.05 14.54
C TYR A 107 6.50 -14.88 15.31
N GLY A 108 6.40 -16.21 15.22
CA GLY A 108 7.55 -17.05 15.57
C GLY A 108 8.73 -16.68 14.69
N LEU A 109 9.92 -16.56 15.27
CA LEU A 109 11.15 -16.34 14.49
C LEU A 109 11.41 -17.62 13.65
N PRO A 110 11.28 -17.62 12.32
CA PRO A 110 11.73 -18.76 11.54
C PRO A 110 13.27 -18.74 11.59
N GLU A 111 13.84 -19.82 12.08
CA GLU A 111 15.26 -20.05 12.01
C GLU A 111 15.66 -20.15 10.53
N VAL A 112 16.49 -19.23 10.06
CA VAL A 112 17.05 -19.30 8.72
C VAL A 112 18.25 -20.22 8.79
N VAL A 113 18.03 -21.50 8.58
CA VAL A 113 19.12 -22.46 8.36
C VAL A 113 19.61 -22.28 6.93
N ILE A 114 20.66 -21.49 6.77
CA ILE A 114 21.47 -21.51 5.55
C ILE A 114 22.38 -22.75 5.70
N ASP A 115 22.23 -23.73 4.82
CA ASP A 115 23.12 -24.88 4.80
C ASP A 115 24.53 -24.39 4.39
N PRO A 116 25.54 -24.40 5.31
CA PRO A 116 26.87 -23.85 5.01
C PRO A 116 27.63 -24.66 3.96
N LYS A 117 27.09 -25.80 3.50
CA LYS A 117 27.67 -26.64 2.47
C LYS A 117 27.26 -26.26 1.05
N LYS A 118 26.29 -25.36 0.88
CA LYS A 118 25.77 -24.97 -0.41
C LYS A 118 26.42 -23.67 -0.89
N GLU A 119 26.95 -23.71 -2.12
CA GLU A 119 27.46 -22.51 -2.77
C GLU A 119 26.32 -21.55 -3.09
N MET A 120 26.40 -20.36 -2.51
CA MET A 120 25.42 -19.29 -2.72
C MET A 120 25.87 -18.33 -3.81
N LYS A 121 24.92 -17.83 -4.58
CA LYS A 121 25.17 -16.85 -5.65
C LYS A 121 24.22 -15.68 -5.53
N THR A 122 24.80 -14.48 -5.57
CA THR A 122 24.06 -13.23 -5.68
C THR A 122 23.64 -12.99 -7.12
N ARG A 123 22.39 -12.53 -7.32
CA ARG A 123 21.85 -12.10 -8.62
C ARG A 123 21.03 -10.84 -8.47
N ILE A 124 21.03 -10.02 -9.52
CA ILE A 124 20.06 -8.94 -9.70
C ILE A 124 18.95 -9.48 -10.59
N VAL A 125 17.72 -9.37 -10.13
CA VAL A 125 16.49 -9.82 -10.80
C VAL A 125 15.47 -8.69 -10.86
N GLY A 126 14.47 -8.80 -11.75
CA GLY A 126 13.53 -7.70 -12.02
C GLY A 126 14.11 -6.72 -13.04
N ASN A 127 13.62 -5.49 -13.04
CA ASN A 127 13.94 -4.49 -14.06
C ASN A 127 14.99 -3.48 -13.56
N ASN A 128 16.24 -3.74 -13.82
CA ASN A 128 17.35 -2.82 -13.54
C ASN A 128 17.53 -1.82 -14.71
N ILE A 129 16.51 -0.99 -14.97
CA ILE A 129 16.47 -0.04 -16.08
C ILE A 129 16.92 1.32 -15.59
N GLU A 130 18.05 1.80 -16.09
CA GLU A 130 18.62 3.11 -15.71
C GLU A 130 18.22 4.23 -16.72
N SER A 131 17.81 3.87 -17.93
CA SER A 131 17.45 4.83 -18.97
C SER A 131 16.13 5.53 -18.65
N ASP A 132 16.13 6.84 -18.70
CA ASP A 132 14.97 7.73 -18.52
C ASP A 132 14.20 8.05 -19.81
N LYS A 133 14.62 7.44 -20.94
CA LYS A 133 13.98 7.65 -22.26
C LYS A 133 12.51 7.21 -22.29
N MET A 134 12.16 6.29 -21.43
CA MET A 134 10.80 5.85 -21.20
C MET A 134 10.52 5.86 -19.70
N THR A 135 9.35 6.38 -19.34
CA THR A 135 8.97 6.54 -17.94
C THR A 135 7.56 6.03 -17.70
N ALA A 136 7.31 5.55 -16.51
CA ALA A 136 6.00 5.24 -16.01
C ALA A 136 5.82 5.91 -14.67
N GLY A 137 4.75 6.67 -14.50
CA GLY A 137 4.53 7.43 -13.30
C GLY A 137 3.09 7.45 -12.87
N MET A 138 2.88 8.06 -11.73
CA MET A 138 1.58 8.31 -11.16
C MET A 138 1.30 9.80 -11.25
N SER A 139 0.24 10.15 -11.95
CA SER A 139 -0.31 11.50 -11.94
C SER A 139 -1.23 11.76 -10.75
N ASP A 140 -1.49 10.72 -9.96
CA ASP A 140 -2.47 10.73 -8.88
C ASP A 140 -1.79 10.23 -7.58
N SER A 141 -1.63 11.13 -6.62
CA SER A 141 -1.06 10.86 -5.30
C SER A 141 -2.09 10.32 -4.29
N THR A 142 -3.10 9.60 -4.77
CA THR A 142 -4.15 9.04 -3.92
C THR A 142 -3.56 8.11 -2.84
N LEU A 143 -3.94 8.33 -1.60
CA LEU A 143 -3.54 7.48 -0.47
C LEU A 143 -3.94 6.01 -0.70
N GLY A 144 -2.98 5.13 -0.46
CA GLY A 144 -3.11 3.70 -0.70
C GLY A 144 -2.96 3.27 -2.16
N HIS A 145 -2.60 4.21 -3.07
CA HIS A 145 -2.17 3.83 -4.41
C HIS A 145 -0.86 3.04 -4.31
N GLU A 146 -0.85 1.87 -4.89
CA GLU A 146 0.29 0.97 -4.85
C GLU A 146 0.63 0.49 -6.26
N PHE A 147 1.92 0.43 -6.56
CA PHE A 147 2.46 0.02 -7.86
C PHE A 147 3.73 -0.79 -7.66
N GLY A 148 3.98 -1.73 -8.55
CA GLY A 148 5.13 -2.61 -8.44
C GLY A 148 5.34 -3.50 -9.65
N THR A 149 6.31 -4.38 -9.54
CA THR A 149 6.64 -5.38 -10.55
C THR A 149 6.78 -6.77 -9.93
N MET A 150 6.35 -7.79 -10.65
CA MET A 150 6.59 -9.17 -10.27
C MET A 150 8.04 -9.52 -10.56
N ILE A 151 8.72 -10.09 -9.59
CA ILE A 151 10.10 -10.54 -9.72
C ILE A 151 10.12 -12.06 -9.81
N GLU A 152 10.56 -12.54 -10.96
CA GLU A 152 10.70 -13.98 -11.22
C GLU A 152 12.02 -14.51 -10.66
N ILE A 153 11.97 -15.63 -9.94
CA ILE A 153 13.15 -16.32 -9.42
C ILE A 153 13.30 -17.71 -10.05
N LYS A 154 14.47 -17.96 -10.63
CA LYS A 154 14.74 -19.22 -11.35
C LYS A 154 15.07 -20.39 -10.41
N ARG A 155 15.65 -20.11 -9.25
CA ARG A 155 16.04 -21.09 -8.24
C ARG A 155 15.48 -20.69 -6.88
N LYS A 156 14.90 -21.62 -6.19
CA LYS A 156 14.12 -21.42 -4.96
C LYS A 156 14.72 -22.28 -3.84
N PRO A 157 14.78 -21.79 -2.63
CA PRO A 157 14.41 -20.46 -2.16
C PRO A 157 15.46 -19.40 -2.47
N ALA A 158 15.08 -18.12 -2.32
CA ALA A 158 15.99 -16.99 -2.40
C ALA A 158 15.83 -16.06 -1.19
N LEU A 159 16.93 -15.40 -0.79
CA LEU A 159 16.93 -14.37 0.24
C LEU A 159 17.05 -13.00 -0.44
N ILE A 160 16.21 -12.06 -0.06
CA ILE A 160 16.26 -10.69 -0.61
C ILE A 160 17.28 -9.89 0.20
N GLU A 161 18.33 -9.38 -0.47
CA GLU A 161 19.39 -8.58 0.15
C GLU A 161 19.18 -7.07 -0.02
N GLU A 162 18.69 -6.64 -1.19
CA GLU A 162 18.48 -5.23 -1.53
C GLU A 162 17.32 -5.08 -2.51
N ILE A 163 16.53 -4.01 -2.36
CA ILE A 163 15.60 -3.55 -3.37
C ILE A 163 16.11 -2.24 -3.93
N THR A 164 16.11 -2.10 -5.26
CA THR A 164 16.49 -0.87 -5.97
C THR A 164 15.30 -0.32 -6.74
N MET A 165 15.06 0.98 -6.62
CA MET A 165 14.07 1.73 -7.39
C MET A 165 14.79 2.79 -8.22
N HIS A 166 14.59 2.77 -9.55
CA HIS A 166 15.16 3.72 -10.49
C HIS A 166 14.14 4.81 -10.81
N ILE A 167 14.44 6.03 -10.43
CA ILE A 167 13.57 7.20 -10.61
C ILE A 167 14.03 7.96 -11.85
N ALA A 168 13.10 8.23 -12.77
CA ALA A 168 13.35 9.02 -13.97
C ALA A 168 13.10 10.51 -13.72
N LYS A 169 12.07 10.84 -12.92
CA LYS A 169 11.70 12.22 -12.61
C LYS A 169 11.05 12.28 -11.23
N CYS A 170 11.47 13.26 -10.43
CA CYS A 170 10.84 13.58 -9.16
C CYS A 170 10.90 15.10 -8.96
N SER A 171 9.75 15.74 -8.77
CA SER A 171 9.65 17.16 -8.44
C SER A 171 9.16 17.43 -7.01
N HIS A 172 8.72 16.41 -6.29
CA HIS A 172 8.37 16.52 -4.88
C HIS A 172 9.59 16.78 -4.02
N ASP A 173 9.53 17.72 -3.10
CA ASP A 173 10.63 18.01 -2.18
C ASP A 173 11.00 16.78 -1.33
N THR A 174 10.00 16.02 -0.92
CA THR A 174 10.18 14.75 -0.21
C THR A 174 9.11 13.76 -0.67
N VAL A 175 9.53 12.53 -0.92
CA VAL A 175 8.65 11.39 -1.19
C VAL A 175 8.70 10.44 0.01
N PHE A 176 7.52 9.97 0.46
CA PHE A 176 7.41 9.02 1.55
C PHE A 176 6.48 7.87 1.13
N LEU A 177 7.05 6.68 1.01
CA LEU A 177 6.39 5.49 0.52
C LEU A 177 6.53 4.35 1.54
N ARG A 178 5.63 3.38 1.46
CA ARG A 178 5.81 2.08 2.12
C ARG A 178 6.23 1.05 1.09
N LEU A 179 7.34 0.35 1.35
CA LEU A 179 7.73 -0.84 0.60
C LEU A 179 6.85 -2.00 1.04
N ASN A 180 6.34 -2.75 0.07
CA ASN A 180 5.64 -4.01 0.28
C ASN A 180 6.30 -5.12 -0.54
N ILE A 181 6.30 -6.33 0.01
CA ILE A 181 6.74 -7.55 -0.68
C ILE A 181 5.61 -8.55 -0.54
N HIS A 182 4.97 -8.89 -1.66
CA HIS A 182 3.86 -9.84 -1.67
C HIS A 182 4.30 -11.17 -2.26
N SER A 183 3.83 -12.27 -1.67
CA SER A 183 3.89 -13.57 -2.32
C SER A 183 3.08 -13.56 -3.61
N SER A 184 3.38 -14.49 -4.51
CA SER A 184 2.63 -14.69 -5.74
C SER A 184 1.81 -15.96 -5.68
N LYS A 185 0.53 -15.86 -6.03
CA LYS A 185 -0.37 -16.99 -6.22
C LYS A 185 -1.12 -16.84 -7.53
N ASN A 186 -0.96 -17.83 -8.43
CA ASN A 186 -1.56 -17.75 -9.78
C ASN A 186 -1.18 -16.47 -10.55
N ASN A 187 0.07 -16.05 -10.48
CA ASN A 187 0.59 -14.81 -11.08
C ASN A 187 -0.14 -13.53 -10.60
N LYS A 188 -0.67 -13.56 -9.38
CA LYS A 188 -1.27 -12.39 -8.72
C LYS A 188 -0.62 -12.17 -7.37
N PRO A 189 -0.50 -10.91 -6.92
CA PRO A 189 -0.06 -10.60 -5.56
C PRO A 189 -1.02 -11.20 -4.54
N ASP A 190 -0.49 -11.81 -3.50
CA ASP A 190 -1.25 -12.46 -2.43
C ASP A 190 -0.89 -11.85 -1.05
N GLU A 191 -0.28 -12.60 -0.16
CA GLU A 191 0.02 -12.12 1.19
C GLU A 191 1.28 -11.23 1.23
N ASN A 192 1.27 -10.20 2.07
CA ASN A 192 2.46 -9.42 2.35
C ASN A 192 3.41 -10.23 3.25
N LEU A 193 4.65 -10.39 2.81
CA LEU A 193 5.67 -11.20 3.49
C LEU A 193 6.41 -10.43 4.60
N LEU A 194 6.25 -9.11 4.67
CA LEU A 194 6.87 -8.29 5.70
C LEU A 194 6.19 -8.52 7.05
N LYS A 195 6.99 -8.53 8.10
CA LYS A 195 6.52 -8.64 9.50
C LYS A 195 6.41 -7.27 10.17
N THR A 196 7.20 -6.32 9.71
CA THR A 196 7.20 -4.92 10.14
C THR A 196 7.15 -4.01 8.93
N PRO A 197 6.48 -2.84 9.00
CA PRO A 197 6.43 -1.91 7.90
C PRO A 197 7.82 -1.32 7.60
N ILE A 198 8.13 -1.19 6.31
CA ILE A 198 9.36 -0.57 5.83
C ILE A 198 8.96 0.70 5.08
N TYR A 199 9.38 1.85 5.62
CA TYR A 199 9.13 3.13 4.98
C TYR A 199 10.39 3.61 4.26
N VAL A 200 10.19 4.18 3.08
CA VAL A 200 11.24 4.71 2.21
C VAL A 200 10.97 6.19 2.05
N GLN A 201 11.91 7.00 2.53
CA GLN A 201 11.84 8.45 2.38
C GLN A 201 13.07 8.93 1.62
N PHE A 202 12.87 9.83 0.67
CA PHE A 202 13.93 10.46 -0.08
C PHE A 202 13.50 11.84 -0.60
N THR A 203 14.49 12.67 -0.85
CA THR A 203 14.33 14.01 -1.43
C THR A 203 14.45 13.96 -2.95
N LYS A 204 14.07 15.06 -3.63
CA LYS A 204 14.28 15.18 -5.08
C LYS A 204 15.76 15.10 -5.49
N GLU A 205 16.67 15.49 -4.61
CA GLU A 205 18.11 15.40 -4.89
C GLU A 205 18.58 13.95 -4.83
N GLU A 206 18.15 13.19 -3.81
CA GLU A 206 18.45 11.77 -3.69
C GLU A 206 17.82 10.96 -4.82
N ALA A 207 16.65 11.38 -5.32
CA ALA A 207 15.95 10.76 -6.44
C ALA A 207 16.73 10.82 -7.79
N LYS A 208 17.79 11.62 -7.89
CA LYS A 208 18.71 11.65 -9.05
C LYS A 208 19.59 10.40 -9.13
N GLN A 209 19.65 9.61 -8.08
CA GLN A 209 20.33 8.34 -8.02
C GLN A 209 19.33 7.23 -7.72
N PRO A 210 19.65 5.96 -8.06
CA PRO A 210 18.80 4.84 -7.67
C PRO A 210 18.61 4.78 -6.14
N ILE A 211 17.37 4.69 -5.69
CA ILE A 211 17.04 4.51 -4.28
C ILE A 211 17.25 3.03 -3.94
N ARG A 212 18.20 2.75 -3.04
CA ARG A 212 18.56 1.41 -2.58
C ARG A 212 18.10 1.18 -1.16
N ILE A 213 17.44 0.07 -0.92
CA ILE A 213 16.87 -0.31 0.37
C ILE A 213 17.54 -1.61 0.80
N ASP A 214 18.33 -1.56 1.87
CA ASP A 214 18.93 -2.76 2.47
C ASP A 214 17.85 -3.63 3.11
N MET A 215 17.72 -4.85 2.62
CA MET A 215 16.76 -5.84 3.11
C MET A 215 17.38 -6.86 4.06
N SER A 216 18.69 -6.85 4.23
CA SER A 216 19.42 -7.80 5.07
C SER A 216 18.89 -7.87 6.51
N PRO A 217 18.51 -6.74 7.17
CA PRO A 217 17.99 -6.78 8.53
C PRO A 217 16.65 -7.51 8.67
N TYR A 218 15.88 -7.61 7.59
CA TYR A 218 14.53 -8.18 7.61
C TYR A 218 14.49 -9.68 7.32
N ASN A 219 15.59 -10.23 6.78
CA ASN A 219 15.75 -11.67 6.50
C ASN A 219 14.56 -12.28 5.72
N ILE A 220 14.19 -11.64 4.61
CA ILE A 220 13.02 -12.03 3.80
C ILE A 220 13.40 -13.16 2.86
N LYS A 221 12.91 -14.36 3.15
CA LYS A 221 13.06 -15.55 2.32
C LYS A 221 11.83 -15.75 1.45
N VAL A 222 12.02 -15.84 0.15
CA VAL A 222 10.96 -16.07 -0.84
C VAL A 222 11.07 -17.49 -1.39
N GLN A 223 9.92 -18.16 -1.51
CA GLN A 223 9.84 -19.54 -2.02
C GLN A 223 9.41 -19.60 -3.48
N ASP A 224 8.80 -18.52 -3.98
CA ASP A 224 8.28 -18.36 -5.33
C ASP A 224 8.50 -16.94 -5.82
N ASP A 225 8.06 -16.67 -7.05
CA ASP A 225 8.01 -15.31 -7.57
C ASP A 225 7.27 -14.41 -6.60
N PHE A 226 7.68 -13.17 -6.53
CA PHE A 226 7.17 -12.21 -5.56
C PHE A 226 6.99 -10.83 -6.17
N LEU A 227 5.98 -10.10 -5.70
CA LEU A 227 5.81 -8.70 -6.11
C LEU A 227 6.59 -7.79 -5.17
N VAL A 228 7.39 -6.91 -5.72
CA VAL A 228 7.91 -5.73 -5.02
C VAL A 228 7.06 -4.54 -5.42
N SER A 229 6.49 -3.85 -4.44
CA SER A 229 5.65 -2.69 -4.68
C SER A 229 5.89 -1.57 -3.68
N PHE A 230 5.53 -0.36 -4.11
CA PHE A 230 5.59 0.85 -3.30
C PHE A 230 4.19 1.45 -3.20
N GLU A 231 3.81 1.81 -1.99
CA GLU A 231 2.48 2.33 -1.67
C GLU A 231 2.58 3.77 -1.14
N ILE A 232 1.74 4.66 -1.65
CA ILE A 232 1.61 6.02 -1.16
C ILE A 232 0.82 6.00 0.15
N VAL A 233 1.49 6.26 1.26
CA VAL A 233 0.90 6.25 2.61
C VAL A 233 0.80 7.64 3.23
N ARG A 234 1.38 8.64 2.58
CA ARG A 234 1.31 10.06 2.93
C ARG A 234 1.07 10.86 1.66
N GLU A 235 0.27 11.91 1.75
CA GLU A 235 0.08 12.83 0.62
C GLU A 235 1.41 13.44 0.18
N LEU A 236 1.71 13.34 -1.11
CA LEU A 236 2.96 13.87 -1.68
C LEU A 236 2.85 15.34 -2.04
N GLY A 237 1.63 15.89 -2.06
CA GLY A 237 1.38 17.26 -2.54
C GLY A 237 1.44 17.36 -4.07
N ALA A 238 1.49 18.61 -4.58
CA ALA A 238 1.62 18.85 -6.02
C ALA A 238 3.03 18.48 -6.50
N GLY A 239 3.12 17.72 -7.58
CA GLY A 239 4.40 17.31 -8.16
C GLY A 239 4.25 16.12 -9.10
N GLU A 240 5.40 15.64 -9.56
CA GLU A 240 5.51 14.51 -10.47
C GLU A 240 6.49 13.49 -9.92
N PHE A 241 6.13 12.24 -10.05
CA PHE A 241 6.96 11.11 -9.65
C PHE A 241 6.87 10.00 -10.71
N TYR A 242 7.97 9.78 -11.43
CA TYR A 242 8.06 8.81 -12.51
C TYR A 242 9.26 7.89 -12.29
N LEU A 243 9.03 6.59 -12.45
CA LEU A 243 10.09 5.60 -12.54
C LEU A 243 10.60 5.47 -13.98
N THR A 244 11.81 5.01 -14.13
CA THR A 244 12.30 4.52 -15.42
C THR A 244 11.46 3.35 -15.88
N ALA A 245 11.34 3.16 -17.19
CA ALA A 245 10.54 2.08 -17.74
C ALA A 245 11.18 1.49 -19.01
N GLY A 246 10.76 0.27 -19.37
CA GLY A 246 11.20 -0.39 -20.60
C GLY A 246 10.06 -1.21 -21.21
N LEU A 247 9.99 -1.21 -22.54
CA LEU A 247 9.02 -1.99 -23.30
C LEU A 247 9.35 -3.49 -23.23
N PHE A 248 8.29 -4.31 -23.20
CA PHE A 248 8.34 -5.78 -23.27
C PHE A 248 9.20 -6.44 -22.20
N LYS A 249 9.41 -5.74 -21.07
CA LYS A 249 10.22 -6.28 -19.98
C LYS A 249 9.38 -7.06 -18.97
N ASP A 250 8.19 -6.54 -18.64
CA ASP A 250 7.30 -7.13 -17.64
C ASP A 250 5.91 -6.49 -17.67
N LYS A 251 5.15 -6.70 -16.58
CA LYS A 251 3.87 -6.03 -16.32
C LYS A 251 4.00 -5.18 -15.08
N VAL A 252 3.43 -3.97 -15.12
CA VAL A 252 3.20 -3.18 -13.92
C VAL A 252 1.96 -3.71 -13.22
N TYR A 253 2.09 -4.06 -11.96
CA TYR A 253 0.98 -4.36 -11.07
C TYR A 253 0.63 -3.10 -10.31
N TYR A 254 -0.64 -2.77 -10.22
CA TYR A 254 -1.08 -1.60 -9.48
C TYR A 254 -2.47 -1.78 -8.89
N ARG A 255 -2.74 -1.05 -7.82
CA ARG A 255 -4.09 -0.83 -7.29
C ARG A 255 -4.24 0.64 -6.95
N ARG A 256 -5.41 1.21 -7.26
CA ARG A 256 -5.62 2.66 -7.19
C ARG A 256 -5.73 3.21 -5.78
N THR A 257 -6.03 2.35 -4.81
CA THR A 257 -6.15 2.71 -3.40
C THR A 257 -6.09 1.45 -2.54
N SER A 258 -5.93 1.61 -1.25
CA SER A 258 -5.91 0.52 -0.28
C SER A 258 -7.11 -0.42 -0.46
N GLN A 259 -6.88 -1.73 -0.37
CA GLN A 259 -7.85 -2.81 -0.49
C GLN A 259 -8.52 -2.96 -1.87
N ALA A 260 -8.18 -2.14 -2.87
CA ALA A 260 -8.66 -2.31 -4.24
C ALA A 260 -8.08 -3.58 -4.88
N GLU A 261 -8.77 -4.08 -5.90
CA GLU A 261 -8.26 -5.17 -6.72
C GLU A 261 -6.97 -4.78 -7.43
N TRP A 262 -6.04 -5.72 -7.49
CA TRP A 262 -4.86 -5.59 -8.30
C TRP A 262 -5.19 -5.62 -9.78
N ARG A 263 -4.62 -4.70 -10.52
CA ARG A 263 -4.70 -4.60 -11.97
C ARG A 263 -3.30 -4.67 -12.56
N THR A 264 -3.22 -5.02 -13.83
CA THR A 264 -1.96 -5.04 -14.57
C THR A 264 -2.03 -4.12 -15.76
N TYR A 265 -0.91 -3.44 -16.03
CA TYR A 265 -0.67 -2.77 -17.29
C TYR A 265 0.44 -3.53 -18.01
N GLY A 266 0.13 -4.06 -19.19
CA GLY A 266 1.00 -4.97 -19.93
C GLY A 266 2.05 -4.25 -20.77
N ALA A 267 3.10 -5.00 -21.15
CA ALA A 267 4.18 -4.60 -22.04
C ALA A 267 5.09 -3.46 -21.56
N LEU A 268 4.99 -3.05 -20.30
CA LEU A 268 5.84 -2.02 -19.71
C LEU A 268 6.38 -2.52 -18.37
N GLY A 269 7.70 -2.69 -18.24
CA GLY A 269 8.35 -2.94 -16.96
C GLY A 269 8.85 -1.62 -16.36
N ILE A 270 8.63 -1.42 -15.06
CA ILE A 270 9.15 -0.26 -14.32
C ILE A 270 10.48 -0.59 -13.65
N GLY A 271 11.33 0.42 -13.44
CA GLY A 271 12.67 0.28 -12.88
C GLY A 271 12.67 -0.10 -11.40
N ILE A 272 12.27 -1.33 -11.11
CA ILE A 272 12.36 -1.95 -9.78
C ILE A 272 13.12 -3.27 -9.93
N ALA A 273 14.19 -3.42 -9.16
CA ALA A 273 15.01 -4.62 -9.13
C ALA A 273 15.25 -5.09 -7.70
N ALA A 274 15.56 -6.37 -7.56
CA ALA A 274 15.99 -6.97 -6.32
C ALA A 274 17.35 -7.64 -6.48
N LYS A 275 18.23 -7.44 -5.51
CA LYS A 275 19.42 -8.24 -5.32
C LYS A 275 19.06 -9.40 -4.40
N ILE A 276 19.21 -10.62 -4.89
CA ILE A 276 18.85 -11.84 -4.17
C ILE A 276 20.06 -12.76 -4.01
N LEU A 277 20.09 -13.47 -2.91
CA LEU A 277 21.02 -14.58 -2.65
C LEU A 277 20.27 -15.90 -2.81
N GLN A 278 20.75 -16.78 -3.65
CA GLN A 278 20.16 -18.10 -3.94
C GLN A 278 21.23 -19.16 -4.11
N GLU A 279 20.86 -20.43 -4.01
CA GLU A 279 21.78 -21.54 -4.32
C GLU A 279 22.24 -21.48 -5.79
N LYS A 280 23.49 -21.89 -6.04
CA LYS A 280 24.07 -21.99 -7.39
C LYS A 280 23.33 -22.96 -8.29
#